data_60e0306348b211b2d11bb2574241efa4
#
_entry.id   60e0306348b211b2d11bb2574241efa4
#
_cell.length_a   1.000
_cell.length_b   1.000
_cell.length_c   1.000
_cell.angle_alpha   90.00
_cell.angle_beta   90.00
_cell.angle_gamma   90.00
#
_symmetry.space_group_name_H-M   'P 1'
#
loop_
_entity.id
_entity.type
_entity.pdbx_description
1 polymer ?
#
loop_
_entity_poly.entity_id
_entity_poly.type
_entity_poly.pdbx_seq_one_letter_code
_entity_poly.pdbx_strand_id
1 'polypeptide(L)'
;MGALRKSKNDLADEIVGRQARRHSTAVVLFHHAVAERLGLGPSDHKCLDLLRERGAMAGSDLGAITGLTSGAITGVVARLERAGYLRREPDQHDGRKQILHLALERSHIQDVIDPLRKDVAALLENFDTRQLTAIAEFLTRTTDLVYRHAALLRAETVFELGRTGLAERVHSASAKISSPK
;
A
#
# COMPACT_ATOMS: atom_id res chain seq x y z
N MET A 1 39.89 17.44 -9.54
CA MET A 1 38.63 18.21 -9.66
C MET A 1 37.79 17.89 -8.44
N GLY A 2 37.75 18.76 -7.43
CA GLY A 2 36.99 18.54 -6.20
C GLY A 2 35.50 18.64 -6.48
N ALA A 3 34.76 17.59 -6.18
CA ALA A 3 33.31 17.63 -6.23
C ALA A 3 32.82 18.73 -5.27
N LEU A 4 32.15 19.76 -5.79
CA LEU A 4 31.51 20.80 -5.00
C LEU A 4 30.63 20.12 -3.93
N ARG A 5 30.93 20.39 -2.66
CA ARG A 5 30.19 19.85 -1.52
C ARG A 5 28.77 20.43 -1.58
N LYS A 6 27.78 19.60 -1.87
CA LYS A 6 26.36 20.00 -1.97
C LYS A 6 25.90 20.66 -0.65
N SER A 7 25.13 21.72 -0.76
CA SER A 7 24.48 22.33 0.40
C SER A 7 23.40 21.42 1.00
N LYS A 8 22.93 21.73 2.20
CA LYS A 8 21.81 21.02 2.83
C LYS A 8 20.55 21.11 1.96
N ASN A 9 20.28 22.27 1.38
CA ASN A 9 19.12 22.49 0.53
C ASN A 9 19.22 21.68 -0.77
N ASP A 10 20.38 21.68 -1.43
CA ASP A 10 20.60 20.87 -2.64
C ASP A 10 20.37 19.38 -2.39
N LEU A 11 20.81 18.87 -1.22
CA LEU A 11 20.59 17.49 -0.84
C LEU A 11 19.09 17.18 -0.55
N ALA A 12 18.42 18.11 0.12
CA ALA A 12 16.99 17.97 0.40
C ALA A 12 16.16 17.93 -0.90
N ASP A 13 16.44 18.87 -1.82
CA ASP A 13 15.76 18.93 -3.12
C ASP A 13 16.04 17.69 -3.97
N GLU A 14 17.27 17.19 -3.95
CA GLU A 14 17.61 15.93 -4.64
C GLU A 14 16.87 14.73 -4.05
N ILE A 15 16.77 14.63 -2.71
CA ILE A 15 16.08 13.55 -2.02
C ILE A 15 14.59 13.58 -2.37
N VAL A 16 13.91 14.72 -2.18
CA VAL A 16 12.46 14.85 -2.41
C VAL A 16 12.10 14.69 -3.88
N GLY A 17 12.90 15.29 -4.78
CA GLY A 17 12.62 15.29 -6.21
C GLY A 17 13.00 13.96 -6.88
N ARG A 18 14.28 13.79 -7.15
CA ARG A 18 14.78 12.70 -7.99
C ARG A 18 14.89 11.37 -7.28
N GLN A 19 15.47 11.34 -6.07
CA GLN A 19 15.78 10.07 -5.41
C GLN A 19 14.52 9.36 -4.89
N ALA A 20 13.61 10.09 -4.24
CA ALA A 20 12.36 9.53 -3.76
C ALA A 20 11.51 8.95 -4.90
N ARG A 21 11.40 9.66 -6.03
CA ARG A 21 10.64 9.17 -7.20
C ARG A 21 11.27 7.91 -7.79
N ARG A 22 12.59 7.92 -7.98
CA ARG A 22 13.32 6.76 -8.52
C ARG A 22 13.18 5.55 -7.61
N HIS A 23 13.33 5.75 -6.31
CA HIS A 23 13.18 4.68 -5.32
C HIS A 23 11.76 4.11 -5.31
N SER A 24 10.74 4.97 -5.24
CA SER A 24 9.33 4.57 -5.29
C SER A 24 9.02 3.72 -6.53
N THR A 25 9.46 4.16 -7.71
CA THR A 25 9.27 3.39 -8.95
C THR A 25 9.95 2.03 -8.89
N ALA A 26 11.19 1.96 -8.42
CA ALA A 26 11.93 0.70 -8.30
C ALA A 26 11.26 -0.27 -7.32
N VAL A 27 10.77 0.23 -6.18
CA VAL A 27 10.03 -0.57 -5.19
C VAL A 27 8.74 -1.15 -5.78
N VAL A 28 7.98 -0.34 -6.52
CA VAL A 28 6.75 -0.82 -7.19
C VAL A 28 7.08 -1.94 -8.19
N LEU A 29 8.09 -1.76 -9.04
CA LEU A 29 8.50 -2.77 -10.01
C LEU A 29 9.00 -4.05 -9.33
N PHE A 30 9.76 -3.94 -8.26
CA PHE A 30 10.21 -5.07 -7.47
C PHE A 30 9.03 -5.87 -6.89
N HIS A 31 8.06 -5.18 -6.27
CA HIS A 31 6.87 -5.85 -5.72
C HIS A 31 6.00 -6.50 -6.79
N HIS A 32 5.95 -5.95 -8.02
CA HIS A 32 5.29 -6.60 -9.15
C HIS A 32 6.00 -7.93 -9.50
N ALA A 33 7.33 -7.91 -9.62
CA ALA A 33 8.11 -9.12 -9.93
C ALA A 33 7.97 -10.18 -8.82
N VAL A 34 7.96 -9.77 -7.54
CA VAL A 34 7.67 -10.68 -6.42
C VAL A 34 6.29 -11.30 -6.55
N ALA A 35 5.26 -10.50 -6.83
CA ALA A 35 3.90 -11.00 -7.03
C ALA A 35 3.84 -12.04 -8.16
N GLU A 36 4.42 -11.74 -9.32
CA GLU A 36 4.51 -12.66 -10.46
C GLU A 36 5.22 -13.97 -10.08
N ARG A 37 6.36 -13.87 -9.38
CA ARG A 37 7.13 -15.05 -8.94
C ARG A 37 6.34 -15.95 -7.98
N LEU A 38 5.43 -15.37 -7.20
CA LEU A 38 4.55 -16.06 -6.26
C LEU A 38 3.23 -16.53 -6.88
N GLY A 39 2.98 -16.24 -8.16
CA GLY A 39 1.70 -16.50 -8.83
C GLY A 39 0.54 -15.66 -8.29
N LEU A 40 0.83 -14.47 -7.76
CA LEU A 40 -0.13 -13.55 -7.17
C LEU A 40 -0.34 -12.31 -8.06
N GLY A 41 -1.51 -11.70 -7.94
CA GLY A 41 -1.72 -10.37 -8.47
C GLY A 41 -1.06 -9.28 -7.60
N PRO A 42 -0.76 -8.09 -8.18
CA PRO A 42 -0.16 -6.99 -7.41
C PRO A 42 -0.98 -6.59 -6.18
N SER A 43 -2.30 -6.58 -6.27
CA SER A 43 -3.20 -6.30 -5.15
C SER A 43 -3.15 -7.38 -4.07
N ASP A 44 -3.03 -8.65 -4.48
CA ASP A 44 -2.95 -9.78 -3.56
C ASP A 44 -1.66 -9.69 -2.73
N HIS A 45 -0.51 -9.46 -3.40
CA HIS A 45 0.77 -9.28 -2.73
C HIS A 45 0.76 -8.07 -1.78
N LYS A 46 0.19 -6.94 -2.20
CA LYS A 46 0.10 -5.74 -1.36
C LYS A 46 -0.77 -5.96 -0.11
N CYS A 47 -1.85 -6.72 -0.22
CA CYS A 47 -2.67 -7.09 0.93
C CYS A 47 -1.90 -8.00 1.91
N LEU A 48 -1.06 -8.92 1.41
CA LEU A 48 -0.16 -9.71 2.25
C LEU A 48 0.87 -8.86 2.99
N ASP A 49 1.47 -7.87 2.30
CA ASP A 49 2.42 -6.94 2.93
C ASP A 49 1.77 -6.17 4.07
N LEU A 50 0.54 -5.68 3.88
CA LEU A 50 -0.22 -4.97 4.91
C LEU A 50 -0.53 -5.86 6.12
N LEU A 51 -0.94 -7.10 5.89
CA LEU A 51 -1.18 -8.06 6.96
C LEU A 51 0.11 -8.40 7.71
N ARG A 52 1.27 -8.40 7.03
CA ARG A 52 2.57 -8.60 7.67
C ARG A 52 3.00 -7.40 8.49
N GLU A 53 2.77 -6.18 7.99
CA GLU A 53 3.14 -4.93 8.64
C GLU A 53 2.28 -4.66 9.88
N ARG A 54 0.97 -4.88 9.79
CA ARG A 54 -0.02 -4.42 10.77
C ARG A 54 -0.64 -5.52 11.61
N GLY A 55 -0.34 -6.77 11.30
CA GLY A 55 -0.96 -7.92 11.93
C GLY A 55 -2.32 -8.29 11.35
N ALA A 56 -3.00 -9.20 12.05
CA ALA A 56 -4.32 -9.68 11.66
C ALA A 56 -5.36 -8.55 11.72
N MET A 57 -6.25 -8.51 10.71
CA MET A 57 -7.28 -7.47 10.61
C MET A 57 -8.50 -7.97 9.85
N ALA A 58 -9.62 -7.26 9.97
CA ALA A 58 -10.82 -7.53 9.19
C ALA A 58 -10.63 -7.14 7.70
N GLY A 59 -11.35 -7.82 6.81
CA GLY A 59 -11.34 -7.48 5.38
C GLY A 59 -11.82 -6.07 5.09
N SER A 60 -12.74 -5.53 5.91
CA SER A 60 -13.18 -4.13 5.85
C SER A 60 -12.04 -3.13 6.08
N ASP A 61 -11.16 -3.43 7.05
CA ASP A 61 -10.03 -2.57 7.39
C ASP A 61 -8.98 -2.59 6.28
N LEU A 62 -8.73 -3.79 5.73
CA LEU A 62 -7.86 -3.95 4.57
C LEU A 62 -8.38 -3.16 3.36
N GLY A 63 -9.70 -3.17 3.13
CA GLY A 63 -10.37 -2.36 2.10
C GLY A 63 -10.20 -0.87 2.35
N ALA A 64 -10.38 -0.40 3.57
CA ALA A 64 -10.21 1.01 3.94
C ALA A 64 -8.78 1.49 3.69
N ILE A 65 -7.77 0.68 4.01
CA ILE A 65 -6.37 1.02 3.81
C ILE A 65 -5.99 1.00 2.32
N THR A 66 -6.46 0.02 1.56
CA THR A 66 -6.09 -0.14 0.14
C THR A 66 -6.91 0.69 -0.82
N GLY A 67 -8.13 1.08 -0.44
CA GLY A 67 -9.11 1.69 -1.32
C GLY A 67 -9.81 0.69 -2.25
N LEU A 68 -9.63 -0.61 -2.03
CA LEU A 68 -10.31 -1.66 -2.79
C LEU A 68 -11.77 -1.78 -2.36
N THR A 69 -12.65 -2.03 -3.33
CA THR A 69 -14.06 -2.30 -3.05
C THR A 69 -14.25 -3.60 -2.26
N SER A 70 -15.37 -3.74 -1.57
CA SER A 70 -15.72 -4.96 -0.82
C SER A 70 -15.65 -6.22 -1.70
N GLY A 71 -16.13 -6.16 -2.94
CA GLY A 71 -16.04 -7.27 -3.88
C GLY A 71 -14.59 -7.58 -4.28
N ALA A 72 -13.75 -6.57 -4.49
CA ALA A 72 -12.33 -6.74 -4.79
C ALA A 72 -11.59 -7.39 -3.61
N ILE A 73 -11.83 -6.93 -2.37
CA ILE A 73 -11.27 -7.54 -1.15
C ILE A 73 -11.71 -9.00 -1.01
N THR A 74 -12.98 -9.31 -1.23
CA THR A 74 -13.47 -10.69 -1.19
C THR A 74 -12.72 -11.58 -2.19
N GLY A 75 -12.48 -11.08 -3.40
CA GLY A 75 -11.72 -11.78 -4.43
C GLY A 75 -10.24 -11.98 -4.05
N VAL A 76 -9.58 -10.95 -3.53
CA VAL A 76 -8.19 -11.02 -3.02
C VAL A 76 -8.09 -12.06 -1.92
N VAL A 77 -8.94 -11.97 -0.91
CA VAL A 77 -8.94 -12.89 0.25
C VAL A 77 -9.14 -14.33 -0.20
N ALA A 78 -10.10 -14.59 -1.11
CA ALA A 78 -10.33 -15.93 -1.63
C ALA A 78 -9.14 -16.51 -2.41
N ARG A 79 -8.42 -15.68 -3.20
CA ARG A 79 -7.22 -16.12 -3.91
C ARG A 79 -6.07 -16.42 -2.95
N LEU A 80 -5.83 -15.54 -1.98
CA LEU A 80 -4.78 -15.71 -0.98
C LEU A 80 -5.02 -16.93 -0.07
N GLU A 81 -6.27 -17.16 0.31
CA GLU A 81 -6.67 -18.33 1.11
C GLU A 81 -6.48 -19.62 0.32
N ARG A 82 -6.94 -19.68 -0.95
CA ARG A 82 -6.74 -20.82 -1.84
C ARG A 82 -5.26 -21.10 -2.10
N ALA A 83 -4.44 -20.07 -2.21
CA ALA A 83 -3.00 -20.18 -2.35
C ALA A 83 -2.29 -20.53 -1.04
N GLY A 84 -2.99 -20.57 0.11
CA GLY A 84 -2.45 -20.93 1.42
C GLY A 84 -1.60 -19.84 2.07
N TYR A 85 -1.78 -18.57 1.68
CA TYR A 85 -1.07 -17.43 2.27
C TYR A 85 -1.78 -16.80 3.45
N LEU A 86 -3.09 -17.00 3.57
CA LEU A 86 -3.88 -16.51 4.69
C LEU A 86 -4.94 -17.54 5.12
N ARG A 87 -5.45 -17.36 6.32
CA ARG A 87 -6.62 -18.04 6.86
C ARG A 87 -7.59 -17.04 7.48
N ARG A 88 -8.86 -17.40 7.55
CA ARG A 88 -9.92 -16.64 8.22
C ARG A 88 -10.25 -17.26 9.55
N GLU A 89 -10.45 -16.42 10.54
CA GLU A 89 -10.95 -16.84 11.85
C GLU A 89 -12.12 -15.93 12.25
N PRO A 90 -13.16 -16.44 12.91
CA PRO A 90 -14.20 -15.59 13.46
C PRO A 90 -13.61 -14.62 14.48
N ASP A 91 -14.10 -13.37 14.48
CA ASP A 91 -13.74 -12.41 15.52
C ASP A 91 -14.25 -12.88 16.87
N GLN A 92 -13.44 -12.76 17.91
CA GLN A 92 -13.78 -13.25 19.27
C GLN A 92 -14.92 -12.44 19.92
N HIS A 93 -15.18 -11.21 19.45
CA HIS A 93 -16.16 -10.30 20.00
C HIS A 93 -17.41 -10.16 19.10
N ASP A 94 -17.25 -10.37 17.80
CA ASP A 94 -18.33 -10.30 16.81
C ASP A 94 -18.17 -11.42 15.78
N GLY A 95 -18.77 -12.56 16.06
CA GLY A 95 -18.71 -13.77 15.21
C GLY A 95 -19.20 -13.57 13.76
N ARG A 96 -19.82 -12.41 13.45
CA ARG A 96 -20.17 -12.05 12.06
C ARG A 96 -18.98 -11.53 11.28
N LYS A 97 -17.92 -11.07 11.96
CA LYS A 97 -16.69 -10.59 11.35
C LYS A 97 -15.69 -11.73 11.19
N GLN A 98 -14.95 -11.68 10.09
CA GLN A 98 -13.84 -12.58 9.84
C GLN A 98 -12.54 -11.80 9.91
N ILE A 99 -11.63 -12.27 10.75
CA ILE A 99 -10.29 -11.74 10.88
C ILE A 99 -9.36 -12.52 9.97
N LEU A 100 -8.57 -11.81 9.22
CA LEU A 100 -7.60 -12.34 8.26
C LEU A 100 -6.25 -12.49 8.96
N HIS A 101 -5.72 -13.69 8.98
CA HIS A 101 -4.42 -14.02 9.55
C HIS A 101 -3.50 -14.52 8.45
N LEU A 102 -2.21 -14.16 8.52
CA LEU A 102 -1.21 -14.80 7.68
C LEU A 102 -1.09 -16.28 8.07
N ALA A 103 -1.02 -17.15 7.06
CA ALA A 103 -0.64 -18.53 7.25
C ALA A 103 0.89 -18.61 7.27
N LEU A 104 1.46 -18.79 8.46
CA LEU A 104 2.91 -18.69 8.73
C LEU A 104 3.75 -19.78 8.04
N GLU A 105 3.14 -20.82 7.50
CA GLU A 105 3.82 -22.01 7.00
C GLU A 105 4.44 -21.86 5.60
N ARG A 106 4.23 -20.73 4.90
CA ARG A 106 4.80 -20.53 3.55
C ARG A 106 6.02 -19.61 3.58
N SER A 107 7.19 -20.24 3.71
CA SER A 107 8.52 -19.63 3.59
C SER A 107 8.81 -19.02 2.20
N HIS A 108 8.08 -19.41 1.14
CA HIS A 108 8.34 -18.98 -0.23
C HIS A 108 8.39 -17.47 -0.48
N ILE A 109 7.62 -16.68 0.29
CA ILE A 109 7.69 -15.21 0.16
C ILE A 109 9.04 -14.70 0.66
N GLN A 110 9.52 -15.27 1.76
CA GLN A 110 10.81 -14.87 2.35
C GLN A 110 11.96 -15.24 1.40
N ASP A 111 11.92 -16.44 0.82
CA ASP A 111 12.94 -16.89 -0.13
C ASP A 111 13.09 -15.95 -1.34
N VAL A 112 11.99 -15.38 -1.81
CA VAL A 112 11.99 -14.43 -2.93
C VAL A 112 12.51 -13.05 -2.53
N ILE A 113 12.28 -12.62 -1.30
CA ILE A 113 12.64 -11.28 -0.80
C ILE A 113 14.03 -11.25 -0.16
N ASP A 114 14.48 -12.36 0.41
CA ASP A 114 15.74 -12.46 1.18
C ASP A 114 17.00 -12.04 0.41
N PRO A 115 17.16 -12.29 -0.90
CA PRO A 115 18.32 -11.79 -1.63
C PRO A 115 18.44 -10.25 -1.53
N LEU A 116 17.35 -9.51 -1.79
CA LEU A 116 17.35 -8.06 -1.65
C LEU A 116 17.61 -7.62 -0.21
N ARG A 117 17.04 -8.32 0.78
CA ARG A 117 17.27 -8.00 2.20
C ARG A 117 18.74 -8.14 2.59
N LYS A 118 19.42 -9.17 2.09
CA LYS A 118 20.87 -9.37 2.32
C LYS A 118 21.69 -8.25 1.70
N ASP A 119 21.37 -7.88 0.46
CA ASP A 119 22.08 -6.79 -0.24
C ASP A 119 21.86 -5.44 0.48
N VAL A 120 20.65 -5.17 0.95
CA VAL A 120 20.35 -3.95 1.74
C VAL A 120 21.08 -4.00 3.09
N ALA A 121 21.12 -5.16 3.76
CA ALA A 121 21.85 -5.30 5.02
C ALA A 121 23.36 -5.01 4.83
N ALA A 122 23.97 -5.56 3.80
CA ALA A 122 25.38 -5.29 3.45
C ALA A 122 25.62 -3.80 3.12
N LEU A 123 24.66 -3.15 2.43
CA LEU A 123 24.73 -1.71 2.19
C LEU A 123 24.73 -0.91 3.49
N LEU A 124 23.92 -1.31 4.48
CA LEU A 124 23.80 -0.62 5.77
C LEU A 124 25.07 -0.70 6.63
N GLU A 125 25.95 -1.69 6.42
CA GLU A 125 27.24 -1.78 7.09
C GLU A 125 28.17 -0.58 6.84
N ASN A 126 27.95 0.18 5.77
CA ASN A 126 28.71 1.37 5.42
C ASN A 126 28.27 2.63 6.18
N PHE A 127 27.25 2.54 7.04
CA PHE A 127 26.69 3.67 7.78
C PHE A 127 26.94 3.53 9.28
N ASP A 128 27.32 4.63 9.93
CA ASP A 128 27.42 4.68 11.38
C ASP A 128 26.04 4.72 12.08
N THR A 129 26.01 4.52 13.39
CA THR A 129 24.77 4.50 14.17
C THR A 129 23.96 5.78 14.03
N ARG A 130 24.60 6.95 13.94
CA ARG A 130 23.91 8.24 13.80
C ARG A 130 23.23 8.34 12.43
N GLN A 131 23.91 7.90 11.38
CA GLN A 131 23.38 7.86 10.03
C GLN A 131 22.22 6.86 9.93
N LEU A 132 22.37 5.67 10.50
CA LEU A 132 21.31 4.66 10.55
C LEU A 132 20.07 5.15 11.30
N THR A 133 20.27 5.86 12.42
CA THR A 133 19.16 6.47 13.16
C THR A 133 18.41 7.50 12.30
N ALA A 134 19.15 8.37 11.60
CA ALA A 134 18.54 9.37 10.73
C ALA A 134 17.78 8.73 9.55
N ILE A 135 18.32 7.65 8.95
CA ILE A 135 17.67 6.90 7.89
C ILE A 135 16.39 6.24 8.39
N ALA A 136 16.44 5.58 9.54
CA ALA A 136 15.27 4.91 10.14
C ALA A 136 14.16 5.92 10.47
N GLU A 137 14.52 7.07 11.07
CA GLU A 137 13.57 8.13 11.37
C GLU A 137 12.96 8.74 10.11
N PHE A 138 13.76 9.00 9.09
CA PHE A 138 13.29 9.51 7.81
C PHE A 138 12.30 8.53 7.15
N LEU A 139 12.62 7.24 7.09
CA LEU A 139 11.74 6.21 6.51
C LEU A 139 10.42 6.12 7.27
N THR A 140 10.46 6.09 8.61
CA THR A 140 9.26 6.03 9.44
C THR A 140 8.34 7.22 9.17
N ARG A 141 8.87 8.43 9.30
CA ARG A 141 8.08 9.67 9.10
C ARG A 141 7.56 9.80 7.68
N THR A 142 8.37 9.43 6.68
CA THR A 142 7.95 9.50 5.28
C THR A 142 6.84 8.50 4.99
N THR A 143 6.91 7.29 5.54
CA THR A 143 5.86 6.27 5.42
C THR A 143 4.53 6.80 5.98
N ASP A 144 4.53 7.37 7.19
CA ASP A 144 3.33 7.94 7.80
C ASP A 144 2.73 9.08 6.97
N LEU A 145 3.60 9.95 6.41
CA LEU A 145 3.16 11.01 5.50
C LEU A 145 2.50 10.45 4.24
N VAL A 146 3.09 9.45 3.62
CA VAL A 146 2.57 8.83 2.39
C VAL A 146 1.22 8.15 2.66
N TYR A 147 1.07 7.40 3.74
CA TYR A 147 -0.22 6.81 4.13
C TYR A 147 -1.29 7.87 4.35
N ARG A 148 -0.97 8.95 5.08
CA ARG A 148 -1.89 10.06 5.33
C ARG A 148 -2.33 10.73 4.03
N HIS A 149 -1.40 11.08 3.15
CA HIS A 149 -1.75 11.72 1.87
C HIS A 149 -2.54 10.79 0.95
N ALA A 150 -2.23 9.50 0.92
CA ALA A 150 -3.03 8.53 0.18
C ALA A 150 -4.47 8.46 0.68
N ALA A 151 -4.69 8.54 2.00
CA ALA A 151 -6.04 8.57 2.57
C ALA A 151 -6.80 9.86 2.22
N LEU A 152 -6.12 11.02 2.26
CA LEU A 152 -6.71 12.32 1.88
C LEU A 152 -7.14 12.32 0.41
N LEU A 153 -6.27 11.90 -0.51
CA LEU A 153 -6.59 11.82 -1.94
C LEU A 153 -7.78 10.90 -2.23
N ARG A 154 -7.90 9.78 -1.51
CA ARG A 154 -9.07 8.90 -1.65
C ARG A 154 -10.36 9.56 -1.16
N ALA A 155 -10.31 10.28 -0.03
CA ALA A 155 -11.47 10.98 0.51
C ALA A 155 -11.95 12.08 -0.45
N GLU A 156 -11.04 12.84 -1.03
CA GLU A 156 -11.33 13.85 -2.06
C GLU A 156 -11.99 13.24 -3.29
N THR A 157 -11.43 12.13 -3.81
CA THR A 157 -11.98 11.42 -4.96
C THR A 157 -13.41 10.94 -4.72
N VAL A 158 -13.69 10.37 -3.53
CA VAL A 158 -15.04 9.92 -3.16
C VAL A 158 -16.01 11.09 -3.09
N PHE A 159 -15.57 12.22 -2.53
CA PHE A 159 -16.38 13.42 -2.43
C PHE A 159 -16.73 14.03 -3.80
N GLU A 160 -15.76 14.10 -4.71
CA GLU A 160 -15.95 14.59 -6.08
C GLU A 160 -16.90 13.69 -6.88
N LEU A 161 -16.73 12.38 -6.83
CA LEU A 161 -17.62 11.42 -7.48
C LEU A 161 -19.05 11.51 -6.93
N GLY A 162 -19.20 11.71 -5.63
CA GLY A 162 -20.49 11.93 -4.99
C GLY A 162 -21.21 13.20 -5.49
N ARG A 163 -20.47 14.29 -5.65
CA ARG A 163 -20.99 15.55 -6.20
C ARG A 163 -21.41 15.41 -7.67
N THR A 164 -20.61 14.78 -8.49
CA THR A 164 -20.90 14.55 -9.92
C THR A 164 -22.14 13.68 -10.09
N GLY A 165 -22.24 12.57 -9.38
CA GLY A 165 -23.41 11.70 -9.42
C GLY A 165 -24.70 12.36 -8.91
N LEU A 166 -24.61 13.28 -7.93
CA LEU A 166 -25.75 14.06 -7.45
C LEU A 166 -26.20 15.08 -8.50
N ALA A 167 -25.26 15.78 -9.16
CA ALA A 167 -25.54 16.75 -10.22
C ALA A 167 -26.23 16.09 -11.43
N GLU A 168 -25.79 14.92 -11.84
CA GLU A 168 -26.40 14.15 -12.93
C GLU A 168 -27.84 13.71 -12.59
N ARG A 169 -28.08 13.27 -11.34
CA ARG A 169 -29.44 12.88 -10.89
C ARG A 169 -30.39 14.07 -10.86
N VAL A 170 -29.92 15.23 -10.41
CA VAL A 170 -30.73 16.48 -10.39
C VAL A 170 -31.06 16.91 -11.82
N HIS A 171 -30.08 16.85 -12.74
CA HIS A 171 -30.29 17.22 -14.13
C HIS A 171 -31.28 16.26 -14.83
N SER A 172 -31.15 14.97 -14.60
CA SER A 172 -32.07 13.94 -15.14
C SER A 172 -33.49 14.08 -14.59
N ALA A 173 -33.63 14.45 -13.30
CA ALA A 173 -34.95 14.70 -12.70
C ALA A 173 -35.60 15.95 -13.27
N SER A 174 -34.85 17.06 -13.46
CA SER A 174 -35.34 18.30 -14.09
C SER A 174 -35.79 18.08 -15.55
N ALA A 175 -35.04 17.28 -16.31
CA ALA A 175 -35.40 16.96 -17.70
C ALA A 175 -36.71 16.18 -17.80
N LYS A 176 -37.02 15.31 -16.84
CA LYS A 176 -38.27 14.54 -16.81
C LYS A 176 -39.50 15.41 -16.41
N ILE A 177 -39.31 16.49 -15.70
CA ILE A 177 -40.39 17.41 -15.29
C ILE A 177 -40.69 18.39 -16.43
N SER A 178 -39.74 18.69 -17.31
CA SER A 178 -39.87 19.68 -18.39
C SER A 178 -40.40 19.11 -19.69
N SER A 179 -40.75 17.82 -19.79
CA SER A 179 -41.36 17.22 -21.00
C SER A 179 -42.90 17.33 -20.91
N PRO A 180 -43.58 18.27 -21.62
CA PRO A 180 -45.02 18.33 -21.66
C PRO A 180 -45.57 17.11 -22.44
N LYS A 181 -46.68 16.56 -21.92
CA LYS A 181 -47.48 15.54 -22.61
C LYS A 181 -48.19 16.16 -23.83
#